data_a89e90e6a7b36833193ba3fe886cbcc2
#
_entry.id   a89e90e6a7b36833193ba3fe886cbcc2
#
_cell.length_a   1.000
_cell.length_b   1.000
_cell.length_c   1.000
_cell.angle_alpha   90.00
_cell.angle_beta   90.00
_cell.angle_gamma   90.00
#
_symmetry.space_group_name_H-M   'P 1'
#
loop_
_entity.id
_entity.type
_entity.pdbx_description
1 polymer ?
#
loop_
_entity_poly.entity_id
_entity_poly.type
_entity_poly.pdbx_seq_one_letter_code
_entity_poly.pdbx_strand_id
1 'polypeptide(L)'
;MFLISHAAGDILLQTDWQALTKVAGLGDTGGRRALMRHLSTYMLAFLPALVWVGAETTALRALAVGALIALPHLLIDDGRVVNAWLHQVKHVQQPALGLRIAVDQTFHAICLLGAALVAAA
;
A
#
# COMPACT_ATOMS: atom_id res chain seq x y z
N MET A 1 14.62 3.73 2.83
CA MET A 1 13.79 3.66 4.03
C MET A 1 12.36 3.21 3.69
N PHE A 2 11.56 3.95 2.90
CA PHE A 2 10.15 3.59 2.60
C PHE A 2 9.97 2.23 1.92
N LEU A 3 10.84 1.86 0.96
CA LEU A 3 10.78 0.53 0.33
C LEU A 3 11.03 -0.62 1.32
N ILE A 4 11.90 -0.42 2.30
CA ILE A 4 12.15 -1.42 3.36
C ILE A 4 10.93 -1.55 4.27
N SER A 5 10.33 -0.43 4.69
CA SER A 5 9.10 -0.44 5.47
C SER A 5 7.94 -1.09 4.71
N HIS A 6 7.83 -0.83 3.40
CA HIS A 6 6.84 -1.47 2.54
C HIS A 6 7.04 -2.98 2.48
N ALA A 7 8.25 -3.44 2.18
CA ALA A 7 8.53 -4.87 2.14
C ALA A 7 8.28 -5.55 3.51
N ALA A 8 8.62 -4.89 4.60
CA ALA A 8 8.31 -5.39 5.94
C ALA A 8 6.80 -5.48 6.18
N GLY A 9 6.04 -4.45 5.85
CA GLY A 9 4.59 -4.41 6.05
C GLY A 9 3.83 -5.40 5.16
N ASP A 10 4.22 -5.50 3.90
CA ASP A 10 3.49 -6.25 2.87
C ASP A 10 3.92 -7.72 2.75
N ILE A 11 5.18 -8.04 3.12
CA ILE A 11 5.71 -9.39 2.97
C ILE A 11 5.90 -10.07 4.34
N LEU A 12 6.51 -9.37 5.33
CA LEU A 12 6.84 -10.00 6.60
C LEU A 12 5.69 -9.98 7.61
N LEU A 13 4.89 -8.90 7.64
CA LEU A 13 3.83 -8.72 8.64
C LEU A 13 2.44 -9.09 8.13
N GLN A 14 2.25 -9.23 6.82
CA GLN A 14 0.99 -9.66 6.25
C GLN A 14 0.76 -11.16 6.50
N THR A 15 -0.40 -11.50 7.04
CA THR A 15 -0.81 -12.91 7.20
C THR A 15 -1.47 -13.44 5.93
N ASP A 16 -1.45 -14.78 5.73
CA ASP A 16 -2.14 -15.43 4.61
C ASP A 16 -3.64 -15.08 4.57
N TRP A 17 -4.29 -15.03 5.73
CA TRP A 17 -5.69 -14.62 5.82
C TRP A 17 -5.91 -13.20 5.30
N GLN A 18 -5.04 -12.24 5.66
CA GLN A 18 -5.12 -10.87 5.14
C GLN A 18 -4.90 -10.85 3.62
N ALA A 19 -3.88 -11.55 3.12
CA ALA A 19 -3.55 -11.59 1.69
C ALA A 19 -4.71 -12.14 0.84
N LEU A 20 -5.38 -13.20 1.32
CA LEU A 20 -6.46 -13.86 0.59
C LEU A 20 -7.81 -13.15 0.71
N THR A 21 -8.04 -12.38 1.80
CA THR A 21 -9.37 -11.85 2.14
C THR A 21 -9.49 -10.34 1.87
N LYS A 22 -8.36 -9.58 1.80
CA LYS A 22 -8.39 -8.12 1.65
C LYS A 22 -8.91 -7.62 0.29
N VAL A 23 -8.84 -8.44 -0.75
CA VAL A 23 -9.23 -8.07 -2.12
C VAL A 23 -10.76 -7.86 -2.20
N ALA A 24 -11.17 -6.76 -2.83
CA ALA A 24 -12.55 -6.24 -2.83
C ALA A 24 -13.09 -5.92 -1.42
N GLY A 25 -12.19 -5.67 -0.46
CA GLY A 25 -12.52 -5.47 0.94
C GLY A 25 -13.40 -4.27 1.23
N LEU A 26 -13.36 -3.23 0.40
CA LEU A 26 -14.26 -2.07 0.56
C LEU A 26 -15.73 -2.41 0.24
N GLY A 27 -16.01 -3.53 -0.44
CA GLY A 27 -17.34 -3.99 -0.80
C GLY A 27 -17.94 -5.05 0.12
N ASP A 28 -17.13 -5.67 1.00
CA ASP A 28 -17.53 -6.77 1.87
C ASP A 28 -17.05 -6.56 3.32
N THR A 29 -17.82 -7.02 4.30
CA THR A 29 -17.48 -6.82 5.72
C THR A 29 -16.26 -7.62 6.18
N GLY A 30 -16.11 -8.87 5.71
CA GLY A 30 -14.96 -9.72 6.01
C GLY A 30 -13.69 -9.16 5.38
N GLY A 31 -13.75 -8.83 4.11
CA GLY A 31 -12.67 -8.21 3.36
C GLY A 31 -12.24 -6.87 3.96
N ARG A 32 -13.20 -6.02 4.36
CA ARG A 32 -12.91 -4.75 5.03
C ARG A 32 -12.13 -4.95 6.33
N ARG A 33 -12.49 -5.94 7.13
CA ARG A 33 -11.77 -6.25 8.36
C ARG A 33 -10.33 -6.70 8.08
N ALA A 34 -10.12 -7.54 7.06
CA ALA A 34 -8.80 -7.99 6.65
C ALA A 34 -7.95 -6.82 6.13
N LEU A 35 -8.53 -5.98 5.26
CA LEU A 35 -7.90 -4.82 4.66
C LEU A 35 -7.48 -3.79 5.73
N MET A 36 -8.37 -3.46 6.68
CA MET A 36 -8.06 -2.51 7.76
C MET A 36 -7.00 -3.07 8.72
N ARG A 37 -7.03 -4.34 9.06
CA ARG A 37 -5.99 -4.96 9.88
C ARG A 37 -4.65 -4.96 9.18
N HIS A 38 -4.63 -5.28 7.88
CA HIS A 38 -3.41 -5.21 7.08
C HIS A 38 -2.87 -3.78 7.03
N LEU A 39 -3.70 -2.79 6.71
CA LEU A 39 -3.30 -1.38 6.70
C LEU A 39 -2.70 -0.95 8.05
N SER A 40 -3.28 -1.38 9.17
CA SER A 40 -2.76 -1.05 10.50
C SER A 40 -1.36 -1.63 10.73
N THR A 41 -1.14 -2.91 10.43
CA THR A 41 0.18 -3.55 10.57
C THR A 41 1.20 -2.98 9.57
N TYR A 42 0.75 -2.66 8.35
CA TYR A 42 1.56 -1.98 7.34
C TYR A 42 2.04 -0.60 7.83
N MET A 43 1.16 0.23 8.36
CA MET A 43 1.52 1.55 8.88
C MET A 43 2.43 1.47 10.12
N LEU A 44 2.33 0.43 10.94
CA LEU A 44 3.30 0.18 12.02
C LEU A 44 4.72 -0.03 11.49
N ALA A 45 4.89 -0.69 10.35
CA ALA A 45 6.19 -0.84 9.70
C ALA A 45 6.78 0.50 9.21
N PHE A 46 5.93 1.49 8.93
CA PHE A 46 6.36 2.84 8.54
C PHE A 46 6.62 3.76 9.72
N LEU A 47 6.19 3.41 10.92
CA LEU A 47 6.28 4.29 12.09
C LEU A 47 7.70 4.85 12.34
N PRO A 48 8.80 4.05 12.29
CA PRO A 48 10.15 4.59 12.46
C PRO A 48 10.50 5.62 11.39
N ALA A 49 10.10 5.38 10.15
CA ALA A 49 10.35 6.29 9.03
C ALA A 49 9.58 7.61 9.18
N LEU A 50 8.31 7.55 9.61
CA LEU A 50 7.48 8.72 9.84
C LEU A 50 7.94 9.55 11.03
N VAL A 51 8.39 8.89 12.11
CA VAL A 51 9.00 9.56 13.25
C VAL A 51 10.27 10.31 12.82
N TRP A 52 11.12 9.67 12.02
CA TRP A 52 12.32 10.31 11.48
C TRP A 52 11.97 11.52 10.60
N VAL A 53 11.01 11.40 9.67
CA VAL A 53 10.55 12.53 8.85
C VAL A 53 10.05 13.69 9.73
N GLY A 54 9.28 13.38 10.76
CA GLY A 54 8.76 14.40 11.69
C GLY A 54 9.84 15.10 12.48
N ALA A 55 10.89 14.38 12.87
CA ALA A 55 12.05 14.94 13.59
C ALA A 55 12.93 15.83 12.70
N GLU A 56 13.14 15.43 11.44
CA GLU A 56 13.95 16.18 10.48
C GLU A 56 13.19 17.36 9.82
N THR A 57 11.87 17.36 9.88
CA THR A 57 11.04 18.36 9.20
C THR A 57 9.98 18.94 10.15
N THR A 58 8.73 18.51 10.00
CA THR A 58 7.60 18.89 10.86
C THR A 58 6.65 17.73 11.06
N ALA A 59 5.92 17.73 12.18
CA ALA A 59 4.85 16.75 12.42
C ALA A 59 3.77 16.78 11.34
N LEU A 60 3.43 17.97 10.82
CA LEU A 60 2.45 18.10 9.75
C LEU A 60 2.93 17.42 8.46
N ARG A 61 4.21 17.56 8.11
CA ARG A 61 4.80 16.88 6.96
C ARG A 61 4.80 15.35 7.16
N ALA A 62 5.17 14.87 8.33
CA ALA A 62 5.09 13.44 8.64
C ALA A 62 3.66 12.89 8.50
N LEU A 63 2.64 13.63 8.96
CA LEU A 63 1.24 13.26 8.77
C LEU A 63 0.83 13.25 7.29
N ALA A 64 1.24 14.25 6.51
CA ALA A 64 0.97 14.30 5.07
C ALA A 64 1.62 13.12 4.34
N VAL A 65 2.89 12.81 4.65
CA VAL A 65 3.60 11.65 4.11
C VAL A 65 2.91 10.34 4.51
N GLY A 66 2.49 10.21 5.77
CA GLY A 66 1.72 9.07 6.24
C GLY A 66 0.40 8.88 5.48
N ALA A 67 -0.33 9.95 5.21
CA ALA A 67 -1.56 9.92 4.42
C ALA A 67 -1.27 9.52 2.95
N LEU A 68 -0.20 10.04 2.34
CA LEU A 68 0.24 9.68 0.99
C LEU A 68 0.71 8.23 0.87
N ILE A 69 1.08 7.59 1.96
CA ILE A 69 1.39 6.16 2.02
C ILE A 69 0.10 5.35 2.25
N ALA A 70 -0.69 5.69 3.27
CA ALA A 70 -1.82 4.90 3.72
C ALA A 70 -2.98 4.89 2.71
N LEU A 71 -3.36 6.04 2.14
CA LEU A 71 -4.52 6.13 1.27
C LEU A 71 -4.33 5.40 -0.07
N PRO A 72 -3.21 5.59 -0.81
CA PRO A 72 -2.97 4.80 -2.01
C PRO A 72 -2.84 3.31 -1.72
N HIS A 73 -2.12 2.92 -0.65
CA HIS A 73 -1.98 1.53 -0.24
C HIS A 73 -3.35 0.87 -0.05
N LEU A 74 -4.27 1.52 0.68
CA LEU A 74 -5.63 1.05 0.87
C LEU A 74 -6.35 0.79 -0.46
N LEU A 75 -6.24 1.71 -1.42
CA LEU A 75 -6.92 1.61 -2.72
C LEU A 75 -6.31 0.54 -3.63
N ILE A 76 -4.99 0.38 -3.59
CA ILE A 76 -4.28 -0.63 -4.38
C ILE A 76 -4.61 -2.02 -3.84
N ASP A 77 -4.54 -2.21 -2.53
CA ASP A 77 -4.79 -3.47 -1.84
C ASP A 77 -6.24 -3.95 -1.92
N ASP A 78 -7.22 -3.04 -2.07
CA ASP A 78 -8.60 -3.41 -2.42
C ASP A 78 -8.66 -4.14 -3.78
N GLY A 79 -7.64 -3.98 -4.63
CA GLY A 79 -7.45 -4.70 -5.88
C GLY A 79 -8.25 -4.17 -7.06
N ARG A 80 -9.21 -3.26 -6.86
CA ARG A 80 -10.03 -2.71 -7.95
C ARG A 80 -9.21 -1.88 -8.93
N VAL A 81 -8.27 -1.08 -8.42
CA VAL A 81 -7.37 -0.24 -9.25
C VAL A 81 -6.47 -1.13 -10.11
N VAL A 82 -5.88 -2.16 -9.51
CA VAL A 82 -5.02 -3.14 -10.21
C VAL A 82 -5.82 -3.88 -11.28
N ASN A 83 -7.03 -4.35 -10.95
CA ASN A 83 -7.90 -5.03 -11.90
C ASN A 83 -8.33 -4.11 -13.04
N ALA A 84 -8.76 -2.87 -12.74
CA ALA A 84 -9.13 -1.90 -13.76
C ALA A 84 -7.98 -1.63 -14.73
N TRP A 85 -6.76 -1.44 -14.22
CA TRP A 85 -5.58 -1.26 -15.06
C TRP A 85 -5.30 -2.47 -15.96
N LEU A 86 -5.35 -3.69 -15.40
CA LEU A 86 -5.10 -4.91 -16.17
C LEU A 86 -6.15 -5.12 -17.27
N HIS A 87 -7.43 -4.87 -16.99
CA HIS A 87 -8.51 -5.06 -17.96
C HIS A 87 -8.59 -3.93 -18.98
N GLN A 88 -8.52 -2.68 -18.57
CA GLN A 88 -8.80 -1.52 -19.44
C GLN A 88 -7.56 -1.02 -20.18
N VAL A 89 -6.37 -1.10 -19.56
CA VAL A 89 -5.14 -0.56 -20.15
C VAL A 89 -4.29 -1.66 -20.77
N LYS A 90 -4.12 -2.77 -20.07
CA LYS A 90 -3.35 -3.91 -20.61
C LYS A 90 -4.18 -4.89 -21.44
N HIS A 91 -5.51 -4.76 -21.44
CA HIS A 91 -6.45 -5.65 -22.16
C HIS A 91 -6.28 -7.14 -21.80
N VAL A 92 -5.86 -7.45 -20.57
CA VAL A 92 -5.67 -8.80 -20.07
C VAL A 92 -6.86 -9.20 -19.21
N GLN A 93 -7.68 -10.16 -19.69
CA GLN A 93 -8.88 -10.60 -18.97
C GLN A 93 -8.58 -11.60 -17.85
N GLN A 94 -7.57 -12.45 -18.03
CA GLN A 94 -7.13 -13.43 -17.05
C GLN A 94 -5.63 -13.29 -16.82
N PRO A 95 -5.23 -12.31 -15.99
CA PRO A 95 -3.80 -12.06 -15.75
C PRO A 95 -3.17 -13.22 -14.95
N ALA A 96 -1.97 -13.64 -15.38
CA ALA A 96 -1.14 -14.52 -14.58
C ALA A 96 -0.85 -13.87 -13.22
N LEU A 97 -0.74 -14.68 -12.16
CA LEU A 97 -0.49 -14.19 -10.80
C LEU A 97 0.74 -13.27 -10.72
N GLY A 98 1.83 -13.63 -11.39
CA GLY A 98 3.05 -12.82 -11.43
C GLY A 98 2.85 -11.44 -12.04
N LEU A 99 2.06 -11.33 -13.12
CA LEU A 99 1.74 -10.03 -13.72
C LEU A 99 0.88 -9.16 -12.78
N ARG A 100 -0.09 -9.77 -12.10
CA ARG A 100 -0.93 -9.06 -11.13
C ARG A 100 -0.08 -8.51 -9.99
N ILE A 101 0.79 -9.34 -9.40
CA ILE A 101 1.72 -8.93 -8.33
C ILE A 101 2.65 -7.81 -8.83
N ALA A 102 3.22 -7.94 -10.04
CA ALA A 102 4.12 -6.93 -10.58
C ALA A 102 3.43 -5.56 -10.75
N VAL A 103 2.20 -5.52 -11.26
CA VAL A 103 1.42 -4.27 -11.40
C VAL A 103 1.10 -3.68 -10.03
N ASP A 104 0.64 -4.49 -9.10
CA ASP A 104 0.35 -4.12 -7.72
C ASP A 104 1.56 -3.47 -7.05
N GLN A 105 2.70 -4.15 -7.05
CA GLN A 105 3.94 -3.66 -6.44
C GLN A 105 4.50 -2.42 -7.15
N THR A 106 4.30 -2.30 -8.46
CA THR A 106 4.69 -1.10 -9.21
C THR A 106 3.88 0.12 -8.77
N PHE A 107 2.57 -0.02 -8.57
CA PHE A 107 1.74 1.07 -8.07
C PHE A 107 2.15 1.51 -6.66
N HIS A 108 2.44 0.57 -5.76
CA HIS A 108 2.98 0.87 -4.44
C HIS A 108 4.30 1.65 -4.55
N ALA A 109 5.24 1.20 -5.38
CA ALA A 109 6.53 1.85 -5.55
C ALA A 109 6.40 3.30 -6.09
N ILE A 110 5.49 3.55 -7.04
CA ILE A 110 5.21 4.90 -7.55
C ILE A 110 4.65 5.80 -6.45
N CYS A 111 3.70 5.33 -5.65
CA CYS A 111 3.13 6.10 -4.55
C CYS A 111 4.18 6.39 -3.46
N LEU A 112 5.04 5.42 -3.15
CA LEU A 112 6.14 5.59 -2.20
C LEU A 112 7.19 6.58 -2.69
N LEU A 113 7.46 6.61 -4.01
CA LEU A 113 8.33 7.62 -4.60
C LEU A 113 7.73 9.03 -4.41
N GLY A 114 6.43 9.20 -4.68
CA GLY A 114 5.73 10.46 -4.42
C GLY A 114 5.80 10.89 -2.96
N ALA A 115 5.57 9.96 -2.03
CA ALA A 115 5.69 10.22 -0.59
C ALA A 115 7.13 10.60 -0.19
N ALA A 116 8.15 9.97 -0.80
CA ALA A 116 9.56 10.28 -0.55
C ALA A 116 9.94 11.68 -1.06
N LEU A 117 9.42 12.11 -2.22
CA LEU A 117 9.64 13.45 -2.73
C LEU A 117 9.04 14.53 -1.80
N VAL A 118 7.85 14.29 -1.26
CA VAL A 118 7.24 15.19 -0.28
C VAL A 118 8.01 15.19 1.05
N ALA A 119 8.56 14.05 1.47
CA ALA A 119 9.38 13.96 2.67
C ALA A 119 10.71 14.74 2.54
N ALA A 120 11.24 14.85 1.31
CA ALA A 120 12.52 15.50 1.01
C ALA A 120 12.39 17.00 0.68
N ALA A 121 11.19 17.49 0.33
CA ALA A 121 10.93 18.89 0.01
C ALA A 121 10.94 19.80 1.25
#